data_f1ff98a908d11f0a18bf9259356ad15f
#
_entry.id   f1ff98a908d11f0a18bf9259356ad15f
#
_cell.length_a   1.000
_cell.length_b   1.000
_cell.length_c   1.000
_cell.angle_alpha   90.00
_cell.angle_beta   90.00
_cell.angle_gamma   90.00
#
_symmetry.space_group_name_H-M   'P 1'
#
loop_
_entity.id
_entity.type
_entity.pdbx_description
1 polymer ?
#
loop_
_entity_poly.entity_id
_entity_poly.type
_entity_poly.pdbx_seq_one_letter_code
_entity_poly.pdbx_strand_id
1 'polypeptide(L)'
;AEFGRTPKINTNQGRDHWPFVYSLALAGGGIQGGAVYGKSDKSAAYPTENPRDPADMAATIYHLLGIQSDTRIYDNIQRPHSLVIGSPIEELLA
;
A
#
# COMPACT_ATOMS: atom_id res chain seq x y z
N ALA A 1 2.26 -9.15 2.02
CA ALA A 1 3.72 -8.99 2.08
C ALA A 1 4.09 -7.52 2.25
N GLU A 2 5.25 -7.25 2.80
CA GLU A 2 5.79 -5.89 2.98
C GLU A 2 6.58 -5.41 1.75
N PHE A 3 7.00 -6.34 0.90
CA PHE A 3 7.65 -6.07 -0.39
C PHE A 3 7.51 -7.29 -1.31
N GLY A 4 7.86 -7.11 -2.58
CA GLY A 4 7.88 -8.17 -3.57
C GLY A 4 9.19 -8.94 -3.60
N ARG A 5 9.29 -9.83 -4.57
CA ARG A 5 10.51 -10.59 -4.87
C ARG A 5 10.91 -10.39 -6.32
N THR A 6 12.20 -10.47 -6.61
CA THR A 6 12.73 -10.25 -7.96
C THR A 6 12.09 -11.19 -8.98
N PRO A 7 11.78 -10.70 -10.20
CA PRO A 7 11.30 -11.55 -11.28
C PRO A 7 12.29 -12.64 -11.70
N LYS A 8 13.57 -12.34 -11.56
CA LYS A 8 14.66 -13.28 -11.90
C LYS A 8 15.12 -14.04 -10.67
N ILE A 9 15.44 -15.30 -10.87
CA ILE A 9 16.12 -16.14 -9.88
C ILE A 9 17.60 -15.76 -9.85
N ASN A 10 18.15 -15.57 -8.66
CA ASN A 10 19.55 -15.23 -8.46
C ASN A 10 20.46 -16.46 -8.56
N THR A 11 21.78 -16.24 -8.47
CA THR A 11 22.79 -17.30 -8.53
C THR A 11 22.72 -18.32 -7.40
N ASN A 12 22.05 -17.97 -6.29
CA ASN A 12 21.82 -18.86 -5.14
C ASN A 12 20.47 -19.60 -5.22
N GLN A 13 19.85 -19.65 -6.39
CA GLN A 13 18.56 -20.30 -6.64
C GLN A 13 17.40 -19.72 -5.79
N GLY A 14 17.50 -18.44 -5.46
CA GLY A 14 16.50 -17.70 -4.69
C GLY A 14 16.04 -16.43 -5.40
N ARG A 15 15.27 -15.65 -4.68
CA ARG A 15 14.79 -14.34 -5.13
C ARG A 15 15.12 -13.29 -4.09
N ASP A 16 15.63 -12.14 -4.53
CA ASP A 16 15.94 -11.01 -3.68
C ASP A 16 14.68 -10.18 -3.37
N HIS A 17 14.80 -9.23 -2.46
CA HIS A 17 13.75 -8.25 -2.19
C HIS A 17 13.53 -7.36 -3.41
N TRP A 18 12.25 -7.05 -3.70
CA TRP A 18 11.86 -6.24 -4.85
C TRP A 18 10.78 -5.24 -4.44
N PRO A 19 11.12 -3.95 -4.30
CA PRO A 19 10.19 -2.96 -3.74
C PRO A 19 9.16 -2.42 -4.75
N PHE A 20 9.33 -2.68 -6.05
CA PHE A 20 8.60 -1.98 -7.10
C PHE A 20 7.17 -2.49 -7.30
N VAL A 21 6.90 -3.75 -6.99
CA VAL A 21 5.56 -4.31 -7.09
C VAL A 21 5.38 -5.50 -6.16
N TYR A 22 4.22 -5.59 -5.54
CA TYR A 22 3.81 -6.75 -4.76
C TYR A 22 2.30 -6.73 -4.55
N SER A 23 1.74 -7.84 -4.10
CA SER A 23 0.30 -7.98 -3.87
C SER A 23 -0.03 -7.97 -2.39
N LEU A 24 -1.16 -7.36 -2.06
CA LEU A 24 -1.75 -7.37 -0.72
C LEU A 24 -3.15 -7.98 -0.81
N ALA A 25 -3.59 -8.60 0.27
CA ALA A 25 -4.97 -9.04 0.44
C ALA A 25 -5.59 -8.29 1.60
N LEU A 26 -6.78 -7.72 1.37
CA LEU A 26 -7.55 -6.99 2.37
C LEU A 26 -8.95 -7.62 2.48
N ALA A 27 -9.49 -7.69 3.68
CA ALA A 27 -10.84 -8.20 3.90
C ALA A 27 -11.48 -7.56 5.13
N GLY A 28 -12.78 -7.29 5.05
CA GLY A 28 -13.55 -6.73 6.14
C GLY A 28 -13.35 -5.22 6.32
N GLY A 29 -13.82 -4.68 7.43
CA GLY A 29 -13.58 -3.28 7.83
C GLY A 29 -14.05 -2.21 6.84
N GLY A 30 -14.99 -2.50 5.94
CA GLY A 30 -15.43 -1.56 4.89
C GLY A 30 -14.68 -1.73 3.56
N ILE A 31 -13.85 -2.76 3.41
CA ILE A 31 -13.23 -3.11 2.12
C ILE A 31 -14.26 -3.85 1.25
N GLN A 32 -14.29 -3.48 -0.02
CA GLN A 32 -15.16 -4.13 -1.01
C GLN A 32 -14.68 -5.56 -1.29
N GLY A 33 -15.51 -6.54 -0.97
CA GLY A 33 -15.21 -7.94 -1.22
C GLY A 33 -15.17 -8.29 -2.71
N GLY A 34 -14.23 -9.17 -3.11
CA GLY A 34 -14.10 -9.66 -4.47
C GLY A 34 -13.48 -8.67 -5.46
N ALA A 35 -13.07 -7.48 -5.02
CA ALA A 35 -12.41 -6.51 -5.86
C ALA A 35 -10.95 -6.92 -6.16
N VAL A 36 -10.50 -6.66 -7.39
CA VAL A 36 -9.09 -6.73 -7.77
C VAL A 36 -8.69 -5.35 -8.25
N TYR A 37 -7.65 -4.78 -7.68
CA TYR A 37 -7.21 -3.43 -7.95
C TYR A 37 -5.73 -3.40 -8.33
N GLY A 38 -5.43 -2.71 -9.43
CA GLY A 38 -4.08 -2.63 -9.96
C GLY A 38 -3.62 -3.88 -10.70
N LYS A 39 -2.49 -3.76 -11.36
CA LYS A 39 -1.91 -4.82 -12.15
C LYS A 39 -0.42 -4.60 -12.37
N SER A 40 0.34 -5.67 -12.41
CA SER A 40 1.74 -5.66 -12.81
C SER A 40 1.91 -5.96 -14.29
N ASP A 41 3.13 -5.76 -14.77
CA ASP A 41 3.55 -6.27 -16.08
C ASP A 41 3.62 -7.81 -16.08
N LYS A 42 3.89 -8.39 -17.26
CA LYS A 42 3.90 -9.85 -17.44
C LYS A 42 4.95 -10.57 -16.62
N SER A 43 6.03 -9.88 -16.24
CA SER A 43 7.12 -10.46 -15.45
C SER A 43 6.97 -10.19 -13.95
N ALA A 44 5.92 -9.50 -13.52
CA ALA A 44 5.73 -9.05 -12.14
C ALA A 44 6.89 -8.17 -11.64
N ALA A 45 7.43 -7.34 -12.52
CA ALA A 45 8.55 -6.46 -12.22
C ALA A 45 8.09 -5.06 -11.80
N TYR A 46 7.10 -4.49 -12.50
CA TYR A 46 6.64 -3.12 -12.28
C TYR A 46 5.12 -3.02 -12.40
N PRO A 47 4.48 -2.08 -11.70
CA PRO A 47 3.05 -1.85 -11.86
C PRO A 47 2.76 -1.22 -13.23
N THR A 48 1.66 -1.63 -13.86
CA THR A 48 1.18 -1.08 -15.14
C THR A 48 -0.17 -0.41 -15.04
N GLU A 49 -0.96 -0.74 -14.01
CA GLU A 49 -2.28 -0.13 -13.78
C GLU A 49 -2.41 0.27 -12.31
N ASN A 50 -2.91 1.47 -12.08
CA ASN A 50 -3.23 2.02 -10.76
C ASN A 50 -2.12 1.82 -9.71
N PRO A 51 -0.89 2.28 -9.96
CA PRO A 51 0.18 2.15 -8.98
C PRO A 51 -0.17 2.93 -7.71
N ARG A 52 0.15 2.35 -6.56
CA ARG A 52 -0.07 2.97 -5.25
C ARG A 52 1.15 2.76 -4.37
N ASP A 53 1.39 3.73 -3.50
CA ASP A 53 2.45 3.65 -2.51
C ASP A 53 1.97 3.04 -1.19
N PRO A 54 2.88 2.52 -0.36
CA PRO A 54 2.54 2.10 1.00
C PRO A 54 1.84 3.19 1.83
N ALA A 55 2.14 4.46 1.56
CA ALA A 55 1.46 5.58 2.20
C ALA A 55 -0.04 5.64 1.88
N ASP A 56 -0.44 5.30 0.65
CA ASP A 56 -1.85 5.23 0.26
C ASP A 56 -2.57 4.07 0.96
N MET A 57 -1.89 2.96 1.14
CA MET A 57 -2.41 1.84 1.90
C MET A 57 -2.63 2.21 3.37
N ALA A 58 -1.65 2.88 3.99
CA ALA A 58 -1.79 3.37 5.35
C ALA A 58 -2.94 4.37 5.47
N ALA A 59 -3.07 5.29 4.52
CA ALA A 59 -4.16 6.26 4.46
C ALA A 59 -5.52 5.55 4.33
N THR A 60 -5.61 4.48 3.55
CA THR A 60 -6.83 3.67 3.42
C THR A 60 -7.22 3.03 4.74
N ILE A 61 -6.27 2.45 5.46
CA ILE A 61 -6.50 1.86 6.78
C ILE A 61 -6.96 2.93 7.78
N TYR A 62 -6.29 4.06 7.84
CA TYR A 62 -6.69 5.17 8.72
C TYR A 62 -8.09 5.68 8.39
N HIS A 63 -8.42 5.83 7.10
CA HIS A 63 -9.75 6.22 6.68
C HIS A 63 -10.82 5.24 7.20
N LEU A 64 -10.58 3.93 7.04
CA LEU A 64 -11.50 2.88 7.52
C LEU A 64 -11.62 2.84 9.05
N LEU A 65 -10.62 3.30 9.76
CA LEU A 65 -10.66 3.47 11.22
C LEU A 65 -11.33 4.79 11.66
N GLY A 66 -11.76 5.62 10.72
CA GLY A 66 -12.41 6.90 11.00
C GLY A 66 -11.46 8.04 11.34
N ILE A 67 -10.17 7.88 11.03
CA ILE A 67 -9.16 8.92 11.27
C ILE A 67 -9.17 9.88 10.09
N GLN A 68 -9.32 11.17 10.37
CA GLN A 68 -9.35 12.21 9.36
C GLN A 68 -7.98 12.40 8.70
N SER A 69 -7.97 12.70 7.40
CA SER A 69 -6.75 12.89 6.62
C SER A 69 -5.90 14.09 7.06
N ASP A 70 -6.52 15.08 7.70
CA ASP A 70 -5.85 16.27 8.22
C ASP A 70 -5.41 16.14 9.69
N THR A 71 -5.53 14.95 10.27
CA THR A 71 -5.11 14.67 11.64
C THR A 71 -3.62 14.94 11.82
N ARG A 72 -3.28 15.68 12.87
CA ARG A 72 -1.91 16.00 13.24
C ARG A 72 -1.57 15.42 14.60
N ILE A 73 -0.34 14.97 14.72
CA ILE A 73 0.28 14.59 15.98
C ILE A 73 1.40 15.58 16.29
N TYR A 74 1.71 15.72 17.57
CA TYR A 74 2.72 16.66 18.02
C TYR A 74 3.83 15.92 18.76
N ASP A 75 5.08 16.28 18.47
CA ASP A 75 6.21 15.71 19.17
C ASP A 75 6.40 16.40 20.55
N ASN A 76 7.40 15.97 21.29
CA ASN A 76 7.68 16.48 22.64
C ASN A 76 8.09 17.96 22.69
N ILE A 77 8.42 18.57 21.56
CA ILE A 77 8.68 20.00 21.43
C ILE A 77 7.57 20.74 20.67
N GLN A 78 6.38 20.14 20.60
CA GLN A 78 5.15 20.71 20.03
C GLN A 78 5.22 21.02 18.52
N ARG A 79 6.06 20.32 17.77
CA ARG A 79 6.03 20.42 16.31
C ARG A 79 4.91 19.54 15.74
N PRO A 80 4.09 20.06 14.82
CA PRO A 80 3.03 19.28 14.18
C PRO A 80 3.62 18.33 13.13
N HIS A 81 3.08 17.11 13.10
CA HIS A 81 3.37 16.11 12.08
C HIS A 81 2.05 15.58 11.50
N SER A 82 1.95 15.44 10.19
CA SER A 82 0.81 14.78 9.57
C SER A 82 0.83 13.30 9.89
N LEU A 83 -0.28 12.77 10.40
CA LEU A 83 -0.43 11.36 10.65
C LEU A 83 -0.64 10.59 9.33
N VAL A 84 -1.39 11.20 8.39
CA VAL A 84 -1.71 10.62 7.10
C VAL A 84 -0.96 11.37 6.01
N ILE A 85 -0.14 10.68 5.22
CA ILE A 85 0.68 11.28 4.16
C ILE A 85 0.09 10.95 2.78
N GLY A 86 -0.35 9.71 2.56
CA GLY A 86 -0.96 9.26 1.30
C GLY A 86 -2.43 9.61 1.20
N SER A 87 -3.07 9.08 0.16
CA SER A 87 -4.51 9.24 -0.10
C SER A 87 -5.21 7.88 -0.04
N PRO A 88 -6.40 7.79 0.56
CA PRO A 88 -7.17 6.54 0.57
C PRO A 88 -7.43 6.03 -0.85
N ILE A 89 -7.40 4.73 -1.02
CA ILE A 89 -7.73 4.07 -2.29
C ILE A 89 -9.25 3.86 -2.31
N GLU A 90 -9.98 4.86 -2.80
CA GLU A 90 -11.45 4.89 -2.73
C GLU A 90 -12.09 3.72 -3.47
N GLU A 91 -11.46 3.25 -4.54
CA GLU A 91 -11.96 2.13 -5.34
C GLU A 91 -11.98 0.78 -4.59
N LEU A 92 -11.30 0.70 -3.46
CA LEU A 92 -11.33 -0.48 -2.58
C LEU A 92 -12.39 -0.40 -1.48
N LEU A 93 -13.05 0.74 -1.32
CA LEU A 93 -14.03 0.96 -0.26
C LEU A 93 -15.41 0.45 -0.68
N ALA A 94 -16.08 -0.19 0.25
CA ALA A 94 -17.46 -0.67 0.04
C ALA A 94 -18.48 0.47 0.07
#